data_97046887b32e830042cf714bea6bd29d
#
_entry.id   97046887b32e830042cf714bea6bd29d
#
_cell.length_a   1.000
_cell.length_b   1.000
_cell.length_c   1.000
_cell.angle_alpha   90.00
_cell.angle_beta   90.00
_cell.angle_gamma   90.00
#
_symmetry.space_group_name_H-M   'P 1'
#
loop_
_entity.id
_entity.type
_entity.pdbx_description
1 polymer ?
#
loop_
_entity_poly.entity_id
_entity_poly.type
_entity_poly.pdbx_seq_one_letter_code
_entity_poly.pdbx_strand_id
1 'polypeptide(L)'
;MQSTPDHHGHHASREEARQRNAVLSFSTVGFTLMFAVWLMFGVLGIPIRKEFGLTDMQFGWLTAIAILNGSIWRLLTGILTDRYGGRIVFTVLLLLTAVPAYLVSRSTSFHELILYAFLVGIAGNSFSVGIAWNAAWFPRNRQGFALGVFGAGNVGASVTKFIGPALITLMPVAGLLGGSVPGGWRFVPFLYCILLV
;
A
#
# COMPACT_ATOMS: atom_id res chain seq x y z
N MET A 1 3.97 -47.52 32.91
CA MET A 1 4.60 -46.19 32.86
C MET A 1 3.89 -45.40 31.74
N GLN A 2 2.81 -44.69 32.08
CA GLN A 2 2.01 -43.90 31.12
C GLN A 2 2.72 -42.57 30.88
N SER A 3 3.14 -42.31 29.66
CA SER A 3 3.68 -41.02 29.24
C SER A 3 2.54 -40.00 29.28
N THR A 4 2.63 -39.01 30.15
CA THR A 4 1.76 -37.84 30.16
C THR A 4 1.83 -37.14 28.79
N PRO A 5 0.68 -36.79 28.16
CA PRO A 5 0.67 -36.08 26.89
C PRO A 5 1.36 -34.73 27.09
N ASP A 6 2.27 -34.41 26.14
CA ASP A 6 3.09 -33.19 26.17
C ASP A 6 2.21 -31.98 25.77
N HIS A 7 1.38 -31.51 26.70
CA HIS A 7 0.48 -30.36 26.50
C HIS A 7 1.23 -29.08 26.18
N HIS A 8 2.48 -28.91 26.61
CA HIS A 8 3.28 -27.74 26.38
C HIS A 8 3.75 -27.59 24.89
N GLY A 9 4.09 -28.70 24.24
CA GLY A 9 4.49 -28.67 22.82
C GLY A 9 3.36 -28.31 21.85
N HIS A 10 2.14 -28.75 22.16
CA HIS A 10 0.97 -28.42 21.33
C HIS A 10 0.52 -26.98 21.46
N HIS A 11 0.67 -26.32 22.61
CA HIS A 11 0.33 -24.91 22.79
C HIS A 11 1.33 -23.99 22.08
N ALA A 12 2.63 -24.26 22.16
CA ALA A 12 3.67 -23.50 21.49
C ALA A 12 3.50 -23.54 19.95
N SER A 13 3.25 -24.72 19.39
CA SER A 13 3.08 -24.88 17.93
C SER A 13 1.81 -24.17 17.39
N ARG A 14 0.75 -24.10 18.18
CA ARG A 14 -0.48 -23.37 17.81
C ARG A 14 -0.27 -21.86 17.85
N GLU A 15 0.45 -21.35 18.84
CA GLU A 15 0.74 -19.92 18.97
C GLU A 15 1.66 -19.44 17.83
N GLU A 16 2.70 -20.19 17.49
CA GLU A 16 3.55 -19.90 16.34
C GLU A 16 2.77 -19.89 15.01
N ALA A 17 1.85 -20.86 14.83
CA ALA A 17 1.00 -20.90 13.65
C ALA A 17 0.06 -19.68 13.57
N ARG A 18 -0.49 -19.24 14.71
CA ARG A 18 -1.35 -18.05 14.80
C ARG A 18 -0.58 -16.79 14.45
N GLN A 19 0.61 -16.60 15.00
CA GLN A 19 1.47 -15.45 14.72
C GLN A 19 1.86 -15.41 13.24
N ARG A 20 2.24 -16.52 12.66
CA ARG A 20 2.58 -16.65 11.23
C ARG A 20 1.40 -16.29 10.33
N ASN A 21 0.20 -16.78 10.62
CA ASN A 21 -1.00 -16.44 9.88
C ASN A 21 -1.38 -14.96 10.04
N ALA A 22 -1.19 -14.39 11.23
CA ALA A 22 -1.39 -12.96 11.45
C ALA A 22 -0.42 -12.12 10.62
N VAL A 23 0.86 -12.48 10.57
CA VAL A 23 1.86 -11.81 9.71
C VAL A 23 1.42 -11.85 8.25
N LEU A 24 1.01 -13.02 7.74
CA LEU A 24 0.56 -13.16 6.37
C LEU A 24 -0.68 -12.31 6.09
N SER A 25 -1.69 -12.34 6.95
CA SER A 25 -2.93 -11.59 6.77
C SER A 25 -2.68 -10.08 6.80
N PHE A 26 -2.02 -9.56 7.83
CA PHE A 26 -1.75 -8.13 7.95
C PHE A 26 -0.83 -7.60 6.84
N SER A 27 0.22 -8.35 6.49
CA SER A 27 1.10 -7.95 5.39
C SER A 27 0.38 -7.94 4.04
N THR A 28 -0.51 -8.93 3.79
CA THR A 28 -1.28 -8.99 2.54
C THR A 28 -2.28 -7.83 2.45
N VAL A 29 -3.03 -7.55 3.51
CA VAL A 29 -3.97 -6.41 3.55
C VAL A 29 -3.22 -5.09 3.39
N GLY A 30 -2.15 -4.88 4.15
CA GLY A 30 -1.33 -3.68 4.05
C GLY A 30 -0.72 -3.51 2.65
N PHE A 31 -0.21 -4.60 2.06
CA PHE A 31 0.30 -4.58 0.68
C PHE A 31 -0.81 -4.26 -0.33
N THR A 32 -2.01 -4.81 -0.17
CA THR A 32 -3.15 -4.50 -1.04
C THR A 32 -3.46 -3.01 -1.03
N LEU A 33 -3.50 -2.38 0.14
CA LEU A 33 -3.71 -0.94 0.29
C LEU A 33 -2.57 -0.12 -0.32
N MET A 34 -1.32 -0.48 -0.02
CA MET A 34 -0.14 0.19 -0.57
C MET A 34 -0.08 0.11 -2.09
N PHE A 35 -0.43 -1.04 -2.66
CA PHE A 35 -0.46 -1.25 -4.10
C PHE A 35 -1.59 -0.46 -4.77
N ALA A 36 -2.75 -0.36 -4.11
CA ALA A 36 -3.85 0.50 -4.55
C ALA A 36 -3.44 1.98 -4.60
N VAL A 37 -2.77 2.46 -3.56
CA VAL A 37 -2.25 3.84 -3.47
C VAL A 37 -1.17 4.10 -4.51
N TRP A 38 -0.24 3.18 -4.66
CA TRP A 38 0.87 3.31 -5.61
C TRP A 38 0.41 3.51 -7.06
N LEU A 39 -0.64 2.77 -7.45
CA LEU A 39 -1.15 2.78 -8.82
C LEU A 39 -2.41 3.65 -9.01
N MET A 40 -2.83 4.41 -7.99
CA MET A 40 -4.05 5.22 -8.06
C MET A 40 -4.04 6.26 -9.19
N PHE A 41 -2.88 6.81 -9.54
CA PHE A 41 -2.76 7.81 -10.62
C PHE A 41 -3.21 7.27 -11.98
N GLY A 42 -3.09 5.97 -12.23
CA GLY A 42 -3.61 5.33 -13.44
C GLY A 42 -5.14 5.39 -13.54
N VAL A 43 -5.83 5.43 -12.39
CA VAL A 43 -7.31 5.54 -12.32
C VAL A 43 -7.75 6.99 -12.22
N LEU A 44 -7.08 7.77 -11.37
CA LEU A 44 -7.40 9.18 -11.15
C LEU A 44 -6.94 10.08 -12.31
N GLY A 45 -6.20 9.53 -13.26
CA GLY A 45 -5.60 10.29 -14.35
C GLY A 45 -6.60 11.06 -15.20
N ILE A 46 -7.77 10.48 -15.50
CA ILE A 46 -8.80 11.17 -16.31
C ILE A 46 -9.30 12.44 -15.63
N PRO A 47 -9.82 12.40 -14.39
CA PRO A 47 -10.26 13.61 -13.70
C PRO A 47 -9.11 14.60 -13.42
N ILE A 48 -7.92 14.13 -13.08
CA ILE A 48 -6.73 14.96 -12.86
C ILE A 48 -6.35 15.72 -14.14
N ARG A 49 -6.27 15.02 -15.27
CA ARG A 49 -5.99 15.63 -16.58
C ARG A 49 -6.99 16.71 -16.92
N LYS A 50 -8.28 16.44 -16.71
CA LYS A 50 -9.36 17.38 -17.01
C LYS A 50 -9.26 18.64 -16.15
N GLU A 51 -8.96 18.49 -14.86
CA GLU A 51 -8.90 19.62 -13.91
C GLU A 51 -7.68 20.50 -14.12
N PHE A 52 -6.50 19.89 -14.30
CA PHE A 52 -5.23 20.63 -14.47
C PHE A 52 -4.85 20.92 -15.92
N GLY A 53 -5.66 20.49 -16.91
CA GLY A 53 -5.37 20.70 -18.31
C GLY A 53 -4.07 20.00 -18.78
N LEU A 54 -3.76 18.82 -18.23
CA LEU A 54 -2.48 18.16 -18.48
C LEU A 54 -2.38 17.59 -19.90
N THR A 55 -1.23 17.80 -20.53
CA THR A 55 -0.84 17.13 -21.77
C THR A 55 -0.60 15.63 -21.53
N ASP A 56 -0.58 14.83 -22.60
CA ASP A 56 -0.26 13.39 -22.51
C ASP A 56 1.13 13.15 -21.90
N MET A 57 2.10 14.01 -22.24
CA MET A 57 3.44 13.95 -21.69
C MET A 57 3.47 14.22 -20.19
N GLN A 58 2.77 15.25 -19.72
CA GLN A 58 2.68 15.57 -18.29
C GLN A 58 2.01 14.47 -17.49
N PHE A 59 0.95 13.88 -18.03
CA PHE A 59 0.31 12.73 -17.41
C PHE A 59 1.21 11.49 -17.40
N GLY A 60 1.95 11.25 -18.48
CA GLY A 60 2.97 10.20 -18.52
C GLY A 60 4.02 10.37 -17.42
N TRP A 61 4.53 11.59 -17.23
CA TRP A 61 5.46 11.87 -16.12
C TRP A 61 4.85 11.64 -14.76
N LEU A 62 3.60 12.04 -14.53
CA LEU A 62 2.92 11.86 -13.25
C LEU A 62 2.85 10.38 -12.84
N THR A 63 2.53 9.51 -13.79
CA THR A 63 2.47 8.06 -13.53
C THR A 63 3.85 7.44 -13.43
N ALA A 64 4.79 7.83 -14.28
CA ALA A 64 6.14 7.28 -14.32
C ALA A 64 6.94 7.60 -13.05
N ILE A 65 6.80 8.82 -12.50
CA ILE A 65 7.60 9.25 -11.35
C ILE A 65 7.25 8.48 -10.06
N ALA A 66 5.98 8.11 -9.89
CA ALA A 66 5.55 7.26 -8.79
C ALA A 66 6.17 5.85 -8.91
N ILE A 67 6.22 5.29 -10.11
CA ILE A 67 6.81 3.97 -10.37
C ILE A 67 8.33 4.01 -10.18
N LEU A 68 8.97 5.08 -10.66
CA LEU A 68 10.42 5.26 -10.56
C LEU A 68 10.90 5.25 -9.11
N ASN A 69 10.23 6.03 -8.24
CA ASN A 69 10.59 6.09 -6.82
C ASN A 69 10.46 4.72 -6.13
N GLY A 70 9.40 3.97 -6.40
CA GLY A 70 9.22 2.62 -5.87
C GLY A 70 10.33 1.64 -6.28
N SER A 71 11.08 1.95 -7.34
CA SER A 71 12.23 1.16 -7.79
C SER A 71 13.54 1.59 -7.13
N ILE A 72 13.76 2.89 -6.98
CA ILE A 72 15.01 3.46 -6.44
C ILE A 72 15.25 3.01 -4.99
N TRP A 73 14.24 3.12 -4.14
CA TRP A 73 14.36 2.81 -2.71
C TRP A 73 14.33 1.32 -2.37
N ARG A 74 14.13 0.44 -3.35
CA ARG A 74 13.99 -1.01 -3.13
C ARG A 74 15.18 -1.64 -2.44
N LEU A 75 16.39 -1.27 -2.84
CA LEU A 75 17.62 -1.77 -2.23
C LEU A 75 17.73 -1.34 -0.76
N LEU A 76 17.49 -0.06 -0.49
CA LEU A 76 17.59 0.49 0.87
C LEU A 76 16.54 -0.13 1.80
N THR A 77 15.30 -0.26 1.34
CA THR A 77 14.23 -0.89 2.14
C THR A 77 14.48 -2.37 2.38
N GLY A 78 15.13 -3.07 1.45
CA GLY A 78 15.60 -4.44 1.67
C GLY A 78 16.61 -4.51 2.81
N ILE A 79 17.68 -3.70 2.77
CA ILE A 79 18.70 -3.63 3.83
C ILE A 79 18.08 -3.26 5.19
N LEU A 80 17.15 -2.31 5.21
CA LEU A 80 16.45 -1.93 6.43
C LEU A 80 15.58 -3.07 6.97
N THR A 81 14.96 -3.85 6.10
CA THR A 81 14.16 -5.02 6.47
C THR A 81 15.01 -6.10 7.12
N ASP A 82 16.19 -6.36 6.58
CA ASP A 82 17.13 -7.33 7.15
C ASP A 82 17.65 -6.87 8.52
N ARG A 83 17.83 -5.55 8.70
CA ARG A 83 18.38 -4.98 9.94
C ARG A 83 17.35 -4.80 11.05
N TYR A 84 16.18 -4.30 10.72
CA TYR A 84 15.15 -3.89 11.71
C TYR A 84 13.94 -4.83 11.74
N GLY A 85 13.87 -5.78 10.84
CA GLY A 85 12.74 -6.71 10.68
C GLY A 85 11.58 -6.14 9.88
N GLY A 86 10.89 -7.05 9.19
CA GLY A 86 9.80 -6.69 8.26
C GLY A 86 8.65 -5.94 8.92
N ARG A 87 8.28 -6.27 10.15
CA ARG A 87 7.18 -5.63 10.87
C ARG A 87 7.39 -4.11 11.01
N ILE A 88 8.56 -3.70 11.49
CA ILE A 88 8.86 -2.28 11.73
C ILE A 88 8.91 -1.53 10.41
N VAL A 89 9.69 -2.05 9.44
CA VAL A 89 9.86 -1.39 8.14
C VAL A 89 8.54 -1.30 7.39
N PHE A 90 7.71 -2.33 7.42
CA PHE A 90 6.41 -2.33 6.76
C PHE A 90 5.44 -1.30 7.39
N THR A 91 5.39 -1.22 8.72
CA THR A 91 4.58 -0.22 9.44
C THR A 91 5.05 1.20 9.13
N VAL A 92 6.36 1.43 9.14
CA VAL A 92 6.93 2.74 8.78
C VAL A 92 6.57 3.12 7.33
N LEU A 93 6.62 2.18 6.38
CA LEU A 93 6.21 2.43 5.00
C LEU A 93 4.73 2.80 4.89
N LEU A 94 3.82 2.14 5.63
CA LEU A 94 2.40 2.50 5.67
C LEU A 94 2.23 3.96 6.10
N LEU A 95 2.83 4.35 7.22
CA LEU A 95 2.73 5.70 7.76
C LEU A 95 3.39 6.74 6.85
N LEU A 96 4.57 6.44 6.30
CA LEU A 96 5.25 7.32 5.33
C LEU A 96 4.46 7.49 4.03
N THR A 97 3.65 6.52 3.64
CA THR A 97 2.79 6.61 2.45
C THR A 97 1.49 7.38 2.74
N ALA A 98 0.98 7.30 3.97
CA ALA A 98 -0.24 8.00 4.35
C ALA A 98 -0.12 9.53 4.18
N VAL A 99 1.03 10.09 4.56
CA VAL A 99 1.28 11.54 4.47
C VAL A 99 1.18 12.06 3.02
N PRO A 100 1.96 11.55 2.05
CA PRO A 100 1.85 12.02 0.67
C PRO A 100 0.50 11.66 0.02
N ALA A 101 -0.16 10.58 0.41
CA ALA A 101 -1.53 10.29 -0.04
C ALA A 101 -2.51 11.41 0.39
N TYR A 102 -2.39 11.89 1.63
CA TYR A 102 -3.15 13.05 2.09
C TYR A 102 -2.78 14.31 1.27
N LEU A 103 -1.51 14.59 1.05
CA LEU A 103 -1.05 15.75 0.29
C LEU A 103 -1.56 15.73 -1.16
N VAL A 104 -1.61 14.57 -1.81
CA VAL A 104 -2.25 14.42 -3.13
C VAL A 104 -3.71 14.88 -3.10
N SER A 105 -4.45 14.56 -2.04
CA SER A 105 -5.84 14.98 -1.90
C SER A 105 -6.02 16.50 -1.78
N ARG A 106 -4.98 17.22 -1.41
CA ARG A 106 -4.96 18.68 -1.21
C ARG A 106 -4.21 19.45 -2.30
N SER A 107 -3.67 18.76 -3.29
CA SER A 107 -2.88 19.38 -4.35
C SER A 107 -3.69 20.40 -5.15
N THR A 108 -3.06 21.53 -5.47
CA THR A 108 -3.64 22.65 -6.20
C THR A 108 -2.90 22.93 -7.52
N SER A 109 -1.73 22.34 -7.70
CA SER A 109 -0.90 22.54 -8.89
C SER A 109 -0.31 21.22 -9.41
N PHE A 110 0.09 21.22 -10.68
CA PHE A 110 0.77 20.08 -11.30
C PHE A 110 2.13 19.79 -10.65
N HIS A 111 2.86 20.82 -10.23
CA HIS A 111 4.16 20.65 -9.58
C HIS A 111 4.02 19.96 -8.21
N GLU A 112 2.99 20.31 -7.45
CA GLU A 112 2.67 19.61 -6.21
C GLU A 112 2.30 18.15 -6.46
N LEU A 113 1.47 17.90 -7.48
CA LEU A 113 1.10 16.53 -7.85
C LEU A 113 2.30 15.66 -8.20
N ILE A 114 3.26 16.18 -8.98
CA ILE A 114 4.50 15.47 -9.34
C ILE A 114 5.32 15.16 -8.08
N LEU A 115 5.50 16.14 -7.19
CA LEU A 115 6.22 15.94 -5.94
C LEU A 115 5.54 14.87 -5.06
N TYR A 116 4.23 14.98 -4.88
CA TYR A 116 3.49 14.05 -4.04
C TYR A 116 3.39 12.65 -4.67
N ALA A 117 3.28 12.56 -6.00
CA ALA A 117 3.33 11.29 -6.72
C ALA A 117 4.69 10.61 -6.53
N PHE A 118 5.79 11.37 -6.58
CA PHE A 118 7.12 10.85 -6.27
C PHE A 118 7.15 10.29 -4.84
N LEU A 119 6.68 11.03 -3.84
CA LEU A 119 6.66 10.56 -2.45
C LEU A 119 5.75 9.33 -2.25
N VAL A 120 4.57 9.30 -2.88
CA VAL A 120 3.67 8.14 -2.88
C VAL A 120 4.35 6.90 -3.44
N GLY A 121 5.27 7.07 -4.37
CA GLY A 121 6.02 5.98 -5.00
C GLY A 121 6.73 5.06 -4.00
N ILE A 122 7.03 5.52 -2.79
CA ILE A 122 7.64 4.70 -1.73
C ILE A 122 6.77 3.48 -1.38
N ALA A 123 5.45 3.55 -1.61
CA ALA A 123 4.52 2.45 -1.41
C ALA A 123 4.89 1.19 -2.20
N GLY A 124 5.52 1.35 -3.38
CA GLY A 124 5.99 0.23 -4.20
C GLY A 124 7.02 -0.67 -3.53
N ASN A 125 7.70 -0.18 -2.48
CA ASN A 125 8.66 -0.95 -1.71
C ASN A 125 8.01 -1.97 -0.77
N SER A 126 6.72 -1.82 -0.47
CA SER A 126 5.96 -2.75 0.38
C SER A 126 6.01 -4.18 -0.14
N PHE A 127 6.10 -4.37 -1.46
CA PHE A 127 6.26 -5.69 -2.07
C PHE A 127 7.53 -6.40 -1.60
N SER A 128 8.68 -5.74 -1.70
CA SER A 128 9.98 -6.31 -1.32
C SER A 128 10.05 -6.59 0.19
N VAL A 129 9.60 -5.64 1.00
CA VAL A 129 9.57 -5.77 2.46
C VAL A 129 8.64 -6.89 2.90
N GLY A 130 7.46 -6.98 2.30
CA GLY A 130 6.49 -8.01 2.65
C GLY A 130 6.93 -9.41 2.21
N ILE A 131 7.60 -9.57 1.05
CA ILE A 131 8.22 -10.83 0.65
C ILE A 131 9.26 -11.27 1.68
N ALA A 132 10.20 -10.39 2.05
CA ALA A 132 11.24 -10.71 3.03
C ALA A 132 10.63 -11.06 4.39
N TRP A 133 9.63 -10.30 4.83
CA TRP A 133 8.95 -10.54 6.10
C TRP A 133 8.23 -11.89 6.13
N ASN A 134 7.44 -12.22 5.11
CA ASN A 134 6.75 -13.52 5.04
C ASN A 134 7.75 -14.68 4.90
N ALA A 135 8.81 -14.53 4.08
CA ALA A 135 9.83 -15.55 3.92
C ALA A 135 10.55 -15.89 5.23
N ALA A 136 10.75 -14.90 6.12
CA ALA A 136 11.36 -15.11 7.43
C ALA A 136 10.45 -15.88 8.42
N TRP A 137 9.13 -15.78 8.27
CA TRP A 137 8.16 -16.42 9.17
C TRP A 137 7.69 -17.80 8.71
N PHE A 138 7.83 -18.11 7.43
CA PHE A 138 7.35 -19.39 6.87
C PHE A 138 8.49 -20.36 6.60
N PRO A 139 8.34 -21.65 6.99
CA PRO A 139 9.32 -22.66 6.66
C PRO A 139 9.39 -22.89 5.13
N ARG A 140 10.54 -23.31 4.63
CA ARG A 140 10.82 -23.44 3.18
C ARG A 140 9.74 -24.18 2.38
N ASN A 141 9.16 -25.25 2.95
CA ASN A 141 8.10 -26.03 2.32
C ASN A 141 6.74 -25.30 2.22
N ARG A 142 6.53 -24.21 2.93
CA ARG A 142 5.31 -23.38 2.92
C ARG A 142 5.52 -21.96 2.39
N GLN A 143 6.74 -21.55 2.10
CA GLN A 143 7.04 -20.21 1.58
C GLN A 143 6.32 -19.94 0.26
N GLY A 144 6.26 -20.89 -0.66
CA GLY A 144 5.54 -20.73 -1.93
C GLY A 144 4.07 -20.36 -1.75
N PHE A 145 3.38 -21.04 -0.82
CA PHE A 145 2.00 -20.71 -0.47
C PHE A 145 1.89 -19.28 0.13
N ALA A 146 2.72 -18.96 1.11
CA ALA A 146 2.69 -17.68 1.78
C ALA A 146 2.97 -16.52 0.81
N LEU A 147 3.98 -16.65 -0.03
CA LEU A 147 4.34 -15.63 -1.02
C LEU A 147 3.28 -15.51 -2.13
N GLY A 148 2.61 -16.61 -2.49
CA GLY A 148 1.48 -16.59 -3.41
C GLY A 148 0.28 -15.81 -2.84
N VAL A 149 -0.09 -16.07 -1.58
CA VAL A 149 -1.16 -15.34 -0.88
C VAL A 149 -0.79 -13.86 -0.71
N PHE A 150 0.42 -13.57 -0.29
CA PHE A 150 0.90 -12.18 -0.20
C PHE A 150 0.87 -11.49 -1.55
N GLY A 151 1.33 -12.15 -2.61
CA GLY A 151 1.33 -11.63 -3.99
C GLY A 151 -0.08 -11.36 -4.53
N ALA A 152 -1.11 -12.06 -4.04
CA ALA A 152 -2.50 -11.76 -4.38
C ALA A 152 -2.92 -10.34 -3.97
N GLY A 153 -2.20 -9.68 -3.05
CA GLY A 153 -2.39 -8.27 -2.71
C GLY A 153 -2.24 -7.29 -3.89
N ASN A 154 -1.63 -7.72 -5.00
CA ASN A 154 -1.64 -6.96 -6.27
C ASN A 154 -3.06 -6.62 -6.75
N VAL A 155 -4.08 -7.31 -6.27
CA VAL A 155 -5.50 -6.99 -6.54
C VAL A 155 -5.88 -5.56 -6.12
N GLY A 156 -5.11 -4.92 -5.23
CA GLY A 156 -5.33 -3.54 -4.80
C GLY A 156 -5.44 -2.54 -5.96
N ALA A 157 -4.64 -2.70 -7.03
CA ALA A 157 -4.77 -1.88 -8.23
C ALA A 157 -6.12 -2.07 -8.94
N SER A 158 -6.62 -3.30 -8.99
CA SER A 158 -7.93 -3.62 -9.57
C SER A 158 -9.06 -3.08 -8.71
N VAL A 159 -8.95 -3.18 -7.38
CA VAL A 159 -9.90 -2.59 -6.43
C VAL A 159 -10.05 -1.09 -6.71
N THR A 160 -8.94 -0.36 -6.86
CA THR A 160 -8.99 1.07 -7.20
C THR A 160 -9.66 1.33 -8.54
N LYS A 161 -9.43 0.48 -9.54
CA LYS A 161 -10.07 0.62 -10.88
C LYS A 161 -11.59 0.47 -10.83
N PHE A 162 -12.10 -0.42 -9.98
CA PHE A 162 -13.55 -0.64 -9.86
C PHE A 162 -14.22 0.34 -8.89
N ILE A 163 -13.61 0.57 -7.73
CA ILE A 163 -14.21 1.39 -6.67
C ILE A 163 -13.92 2.88 -6.89
N GLY A 164 -12.76 3.24 -7.42
CA GLY A 164 -12.34 4.62 -7.62
C GLY A 164 -13.34 5.47 -8.40
N PRO A 165 -13.78 5.08 -9.61
CA PRO A 165 -14.79 5.82 -10.37
C PRO A 165 -16.11 5.99 -9.61
N ALA A 166 -16.56 4.95 -8.89
CA ALA A 166 -17.77 5.01 -8.08
C ALA A 166 -17.63 6.03 -6.93
N LEU A 167 -16.50 6.02 -6.22
CA LEU A 167 -16.21 6.99 -5.16
C LEU A 167 -16.16 8.43 -5.69
N ILE A 168 -15.57 8.63 -6.86
CA ILE A 168 -15.49 9.95 -7.51
C ILE A 168 -16.87 10.49 -7.84
N THR A 169 -17.78 9.64 -8.33
CA THR A 169 -19.14 10.05 -8.70
C THR A 169 -20.06 10.23 -7.50
N LEU A 170 -19.87 9.46 -6.45
CA LEU A 170 -20.67 9.55 -5.22
C LEU A 170 -20.33 10.78 -4.37
N MET A 171 -19.09 11.27 -4.44
CA MET A 171 -18.66 12.41 -3.64
C MET A 171 -18.91 13.74 -4.35
N PRO A 172 -19.66 14.69 -3.72
CA PRO A 172 -19.84 16.04 -4.24
C PRO A 172 -18.49 16.69 -4.52
N VAL A 173 -18.36 17.42 -5.62
CA VAL A 173 -17.12 18.12 -5.98
C VAL A 173 -16.70 19.13 -4.91
N ALA A 174 -17.66 19.76 -4.25
CA ALA A 174 -17.42 20.69 -3.15
C ALA A 174 -16.91 20.02 -1.86
N GLY A 175 -16.92 18.68 -1.80
CA GLY A 175 -16.58 17.93 -0.59
C GLY A 175 -17.67 17.96 0.47
N LEU A 176 -17.35 17.43 1.64
CA LEU A 176 -18.23 17.38 2.82
C LEU A 176 -17.60 18.16 3.99
N LEU A 177 -18.43 18.44 5.01
CA LEU A 177 -18.00 19.09 6.25
C LEU A 177 -17.21 20.40 6.02
N GLY A 178 -17.72 21.28 5.15
CA GLY A 178 -17.08 22.57 4.89
C GLY A 178 -15.70 22.46 4.22
N GLY A 179 -15.44 21.38 3.46
CA GLY A 179 -14.17 21.16 2.75
C GLY A 179 -13.13 20.37 3.55
N SER A 180 -13.43 19.96 4.80
CA SER A 180 -12.55 19.09 5.58
C SER A 180 -12.37 17.73 4.91
N VAL A 181 -13.45 17.18 4.33
CA VAL A 181 -13.40 15.99 3.48
C VAL A 181 -13.40 16.44 2.01
N PRO A 182 -12.32 16.21 1.26
CA PRO A 182 -12.24 16.65 -0.14
C PRO A 182 -13.20 15.86 -1.02
N GLY A 183 -13.72 16.51 -2.07
CA GLY A 183 -14.67 15.91 -3.00
C GLY A 183 -14.05 15.44 -4.31
N GLY A 184 -14.89 14.82 -5.15
CA GLY A 184 -14.47 14.30 -6.44
C GLY A 184 -13.31 13.32 -6.35
N TRP A 185 -12.35 13.40 -7.27
CA TRP A 185 -11.21 12.47 -7.29
C TRP A 185 -10.29 12.57 -6.07
N ARG A 186 -10.26 13.74 -5.40
CA ARG A 186 -9.45 13.99 -4.20
C ARG A 186 -9.88 13.15 -3.00
N PHE A 187 -11.14 12.69 -3.00
CA PHE A 187 -11.64 11.80 -1.95
C PHE A 187 -10.91 10.46 -1.92
N VAL A 188 -10.50 9.92 -3.07
CA VAL A 188 -9.84 8.60 -3.14
C VAL A 188 -8.51 8.59 -2.39
N PRO A 189 -7.53 9.49 -2.66
CA PRO A 189 -6.28 9.52 -1.90
C PRO A 189 -6.50 9.93 -0.43
N PHE A 190 -7.50 10.73 -0.12
CA PHE A 190 -7.89 11.04 1.26
C PHE A 190 -8.36 9.79 2.01
N LEU A 191 -9.23 8.99 1.39
CA LEU A 191 -9.69 7.72 1.96
C LEU A 191 -8.51 6.75 2.18
N TYR A 192 -7.60 6.67 1.22
CA TYR A 192 -6.40 5.84 1.35
C TYR A 192 -5.49 6.30 2.50
N CYS A 193 -5.33 7.62 2.70
CA CYS A 193 -4.61 8.13 3.86
C CYS A 193 -5.19 7.58 5.17
N ILE A 194 -6.52 7.59 5.32
CA ILE A 194 -7.20 7.07 6.53
C ILE A 194 -7.00 5.57 6.68
N LEU A 195 -7.05 4.80 5.57
CA LEU A 195 -6.92 3.35 5.62
C LEU A 195 -5.48 2.87 5.87
N LEU A 196 -4.48 3.72 5.65
CA LEU A 196 -3.06 3.41 5.87
C LEU A 196 -2.61 3.66 7.32
N VAL A 197 -3.38 4.38 8.12
CA VAL A 197 -3.12 4.69 9.54
C VAL A 197 -3.88 3.74 10.45
#